data_d03f4ef75e114a99ad2869b691af0bde
#
_entry.id   d03f4ef75e114a99ad2869b691af0bde
#
_cell.length_a   1.000
_cell.length_b   1.000
_cell.length_c   1.000
_cell.angle_alpha   90.00
_cell.angle_beta   90.00
_cell.angle_gamma   90.00
#
_symmetry.space_group_name_H-M   'P 1'
#
loop_
_entity.id
_entity.type
_entity.pdbx_description
1 polymer ?
#
loop_
_entity_poly.entity_id
_entity_poly.type
_entity_poly.pdbx_seq_one_letter_code
_entity_poly.pdbx_strand_id
1 'polypeptide(L)'
;MHIDFAPSSGGTYNNAGSSRQLVSYMEHEDLERMEKGIYTDGFFSLTDDNIYKSKVIKDIDTNIGQLLKTDAKFFAIHVSPSESELRAMGNTEQEKAEAMKRYIREVFIPEYAKNFNKGLSEADIKFYGKIHFDRSRSDNELNMHCHLIVSRKDQANKKKLSPLTNHKDTKNGVIKGGFDRVNLFQQAEQGFDRLFGYNRQLSESFEYANTMKNGSVSEQIELQEQELKETKQHFTGENKKEVFQSGEKENMISCNIDSKQNEKHSFNQGSNANSDSCLLYTSPSPRDR
;
A
#
# COMPACT_ATOMS: atom_id res chain seq x y z
N MET A 1 1.31 0.56 3.62
CA MET A 1 0.82 0.58 2.21
C MET A 1 1.94 0.25 1.25
N HIS A 2 1.70 -0.59 0.24
CA HIS A 2 2.67 -0.89 -0.81
C HIS A 2 2.23 -0.26 -2.14
N ILE A 3 3.13 0.53 -2.76
CA ILE A 3 2.90 1.15 -4.06
C ILE A 3 4.03 0.71 -4.99
N ASP A 4 3.69 0.16 -6.14
CA ASP A 4 4.64 -0.36 -7.11
C ASP A 4 4.33 0.14 -8.53
N PHE A 5 5.40 0.48 -9.27
CA PHE A 5 5.35 0.74 -10.70
C PHE A 5 5.73 -0.54 -11.44
N ALA A 6 4.75 -1.25 -11.96
CA ALA A 6 4.96 -2.53 -12.63
C ALA A 6 5.93 -2.40 -13.82
N PRO A 7 6.98 -3.22 -13.87
CA PRO A 7 7.94 -3.17 -14.97
C PRO A 7 7.28 -3.65 -16.28
N SER A 8 7.48 -2.92 -17.36
CA SER A 8 7.04 -3.31 -18.70
C SER A 8 7.96 -4.37 -19.35
N SER A 9 9.12 -4.62 -18.75
CA SER A 9 10.14 -5.55 -19.25
C SER A 9 10.08 -6.89 -18.53
N GLY A 10 9.20 -7.76 -18.89
CA GLY A 10 9.08 -9.06 -18.22
C GLY A 10 7.99 -9.94 -18.81
N GLY A 11 7.45 -9.54 -19.95
CA GLY A 11 6.53 -10.39 -20.72
C GLY A 11 5.06 -10.24 -20.37
N THR A 12 4.67 -9.49 -19.32
CA THR A 12 3.26 -9.36 -18.94
C THR A 12 2.50 -8.40 -19.85
N TYR A 13 3.13 -7.32 -20.30
CA TYR A 13 2.55 -6.37 -21.26
C TYR A 13 3.63 -5.49 -21.90
N ASN A 14 3.33 -4.95 -23.09
CA ASN A 14 4.19 -4.00 -23.79
C ASN A 14 3.58 -2.60 -23.71
N ASN A 15 4.16 -1.71 -22.91
CA ASN A 15 3.65 -0.36 -22.72
C ASN A 15 3.88 0.59 -23.92
N ALA A 16 4.68 0.20 -24.92
CA ALA A 16 4.79 0.90 -26.19
C ALA A 16 3.74 0.41 -27.21
N GLY A 17 3.12 -0.73 -26.98
CA GLY A 17 2.05 -1.30 -27.79
C GLY A 17 0.66 -0.78 -27.42
N SER A 18 -0.37 -1.60 -27.68
CA SER A 18 -1.74 -1.37 -27.21
C SER A 18 -1.87 -1.71 -25.74
N SER A 19 -2.71 -0.97 -25.03
CA SER A 19 -3.06 -1.20 -23.62
C SER A 19 -3.92 -2.45 -23.42
N ARG A 20 -4.44 -3.07 -24.48
CA ARG A 20 -5.38 -4.20 -24.45
C ARG A 20 -4.94 -5.34 -23.53
N GLN A 21 -3.66 -5.73 -23.59
CA GLN A 21 -3.14 -6.84 -22.81
C GLN A 21 -3.21 -6.55 -21.30
N LEU A 22 -2.75 -5.35 -20.89
CA LEU A 22 -2.83 -4.93 -19.49
C LEU A 22 -4.28 -4.80 -19.03
N VAL A 23 -5.14 -4.13 -19.82
CA VAL A 23 -6.55 -3.92 -19.44
C VAL A 23 -7.31 -5.25 -19.35
N SER A 24 -7.02 -6.22 -20.23
CA SER A 24 -7.62 -7.55 -20.13
C SER A 24 -7.10 -8.31 -18.89
N TYR A 25 -5.84 -8.14 -18.51
CA TYR A 25 -5.33 -8.68 -17.26
C TYR A 25 -6.02 -8.05 -16.05
N MET A 26 -6.25 -6.75 -16.04
CA MET A 26 -6.93 -6.05 -14.95
C MET A 26 -8.41 -6.49 -14.76
N GLU A 27 -9.02 -7.13 -15.76
CA GLU A 27 -10.41 -7.61 -15.71
C GLU A 27 -10.52 -9.13 -15.45
N HIS A 28 -9.39 -9.83 -15.30
CA HIS A 28 -9.40 -11.30 -15.28
C HIS A 28 -10.19 -11.91 -14.11
N GLU A 29 -10.22 -11.23 -12.95
CA GLU A 29 -10.92 -11.68 -11.76
C GLU A 29 -12.46 -11.59 -11.89
N ASP A 30 -12.96 -10.67 -12.73
CA ASP A 30 -14.40 -10.38 -12.83
C ASP A 30 -15.21 -11.59 -13.26
N LEU A 31 -14.74 -12.35 -14.25
CA LEU A 31 -15.46 -13.50 -14.77
C LEU A 31 -15.68 -14.56 -13.69
N GLU A 32 -14.65 -14.89 -12.92
CA GLU A 32 -14.76 -15.87 -11.84
C GLU A 32 -15.69 -15.39 -10.72
N ARG A 33 -15.64 -14.12 -10.38
CA ARG A 33 -16.50 -13.53 -9.34
C ARG A 33 -17.94 -13.46 -9.81
N MET A 34 -18.20 -13.06 -11.07
CA MET A 34 -19.54 -13.03 -11.66
C MET A 34 -20.17 -14.42 -11.75
N GLU A 35 -19.40 -15.45 -12.13
CA GLU A 35 -19.87 -16.84 -12.15
C GLU A 35 -20.29 -17.34 -10.76
N LYS A 36 -19.64 -16.85 -9.72
CA LYS A 36 -19.95 -17.15 -8.31
C LYS A 36 -21.06 -16.25 -7.73
N GLY A 37 -21.58 -15.28 -8.50
CA GLY A 37 -22.56 -14.31 -8.03
C GLY A 37 -22.00 -13.34 -6.99
N ILE A 38 -20.68 -13.12 -6.99
CA ILE A 38 -19.97 -12.25 -6.04
C ILE A 38 -19.82 -10.86 -6.67
N TYR A 39 -19.85 -9.83 -5.83
CA TYR A 39 -19.67 -8.43 -6.25
C TYR A 39 -18.38 -8.23 -7.05
N THR A 40 -18.49 -7.53 -8.17
CA THR A 40 -17.37 -7.00 -8.95
C THR A 40 -17.62 -5.53 -9.23
N ASP A 41 -16.54 -4.82 -9.52
CA ASP A 41 -16.61 -3.39 -9.85
C ASP A 41 -16.01 -3.17 -11.24
N GLY A 42 -16.59 -2.26 -12.03
CA GLY A 42 -16.05 -1.86 -13.33
C GLY A 42 -14.76 -1.04 -13.20
N PHE A 43 -14.20 -0.63 -14.33
CA PHE A 43 -13.12 0.38 -14.28
C PHE A 43 -13.69 1.71 -13.80
N PHE A 44 -12.84 2.49 -13.12
CA PHE A 44 -13.17 3.85 -12.68
C PHE A 44 -12.12 4.85 -13.17
N SER A 45 -12.52 6.11 -13.26
CA SER A 45 -11.65 7.26 -13.56
C SER A 45 -11.76 8.31 -12.45
N LEU A 46 -11.28 9.51 -12.70
CA LEU A 46 -11.44 10.60 -11.75
C LEU A 46 -12.92 10.90 -11.43
N THR A 47 -13.79 10.83 -12.46
CA THR A 47 -15.20 11.27 -12.37
C THR A 47 -16.21 10.13 -12.57
N ASP A 48 -15.83 9.07 -13.28
CA ASP A 48 -16.76 8.04 -13.71
C ASP A 48 -16.44 6.70 -13.07
N ASP A 49 -17.48 5.91 -12.81
CA ASP A 49 -17.42 4.52 -12.37
C ASP A 49 -18.01 3.58 -13.44
N ASN A 50 -17.82 2.30 -13.27
CA ASN A 50 -18.36 1.24 -14.13
C ASN A 50 -18.03 1.40 -15.62
N ILE A 51 -16.82 1.82 -15.91
CA ILE A 51 -16.34 2.05 -17.28
C ILE A 51 -15.99 0.71 -17.92
N TYR A 52 -16.46 0.52 -19.16
CA TYR A 52 -16.13 -0.68 -19.93
C TYR A 52 -14.69 -0.67 -20.43
N LYS A 53 -14.05 -1.85 -20.44
CA LYS A 53 -12.66 -2.01 -20.92
C LYS A 53 -12.40 -1.47 -22.32
N SER A 54 -13.38 -1.56 -23.23
CA SER A 54 -13.24 -1.03 -24.58
C SER A 54 -13.03 0.47 -24.62
N LYS A 55 -13.67 1.23 -23.70
CA LYS A 55 -13.46 2.67 -23.52
C LYS A 55 -12.06 2.95 -22.99
N VAL A 56 -11.64 2.19 -21.95
CA VAL A 56 -10.28 2.32 -21.36
C VAL A 56 -9.20 2.13 -22.43
N ILE A 57 -9.28 1.03 -23.18
CA ILE A 57 -8.33 0.73 -24.27
C ILE A 57 -8.29 1.85 -25.29
N LYS A 58 -9.46 2.27 -25.78
CA LYS A 58 -9.56 3.35 -26.78
C LYS A 58 -8.94 4.64 -26.25
N ASP A 59 -9.28 5.05 -25.05
CA ASP A 59 -8.85 6.33 -24.49
C ASP A 59 -7.35 6.36 -24.20
N ILE A 60 -6.77 5.26 -23.74
CA ILE A 60 -5.31 5.15 -23.51
C ILE A 60 -4.55 5.07 -24.85
N ASP A 61 -4.99 4.22 -25.76
CA ASP A 61 -4.28 3.96 -27.02
C ASP A 61 -4.32 5.17 -27.97
N THR A 62 -5.32 6.04 -27.86
CA THR A 62 -5.44 7.27 -28.65
C THR A 62 -4.77 8.50 -28.01
N ASN A 63 -4.44 8.45 -26.70
CA ASN A 63 -3.80 9.55 -25.99
C ASN A 63 -2.27 9.53 -26.15
N ILE A 64 -1.80 9.60 -27.37
CA ILE A 64 -0.40 9.36 -27.76
C ILE A 64 0.26 10.54 -28.49
N GLY A 65 -0.31 11.74 -28.43
CA GLY A 65 0.20 12.92 -29.13
C GLY A 65 1.70 13.12 -28.96
N GLN A 66 2.43 13.20 -30.07
CA GLN A 66 3.89 13.40 -30.13
C GLN A 66 4.74 12.30 -29.45
N LEU A 67 4.17 11.12 -29.18
CA LEU A 67 4.95 9.95 -28.76
C LEU A 67 5.46 9.20 -30.00
N LEU A 68 6.70 8.72 -29.91
CA LEU A 68 7.26 7.81 -30.92
C LEU A 68 6.63 6.41 -30.76
N LYS A 69 6.70 5.59 -31.82
CA LYS A 69 6.20 4.22 -31.80
C LYS A 69 6.85 3.35 -30.69
N THR A 70 8.10 3.66 -30.35
CA THR A 70 8.91 2.97 -29.34
C THR A 70 8.74 3.55 -27.94
N ASP A 71 8.08 4.71 -27.82
CA ASP A 71 7.85 5.33 -26.52
C ASP A 71 6.79 4.54 -25.74
N ALA A 72 7.00 4.42 -24.43
CA ALA A 72 5.94 3.97 -23.53
C ALA A 72 4.72 4.90 -23.66
N LYS A 73 3.51 4.36 -23.78
CA LYS A 73 2.25 5.09 -23.90
C LYS A 73 1.52 5.20 -22.56
N PHE A 74 1.75 4.25 -21.68
CA PHE A 74 1.13 4.15 -20.37
C PHE A 74 2.06 3.49 -19.36
N PHE A 75 1.70 3.62 -18.09
CA PHE A 75 2.35 2.96 -16.97
C PHE A 75 1.29 2.22 -16.15
N ALA A 76 1.66 1.05 -15.62
CA ALA A 76 0.85 0.33 -14.65
C ALA A 76 1.38 0.62 -13.25
N ILE A 77 0.47 0.92 -12.33
CA ILE A 77 0.78 1.18 -10.93
C ILE A 77 -0.12 0.29 -10.09
N HIS A 78 0.46 -0.36 -9.08
CA HIS A 78 -0.28 -1.14 -8.10
C HIS A 78 -0.31 -0.36 -6.78
N VAL A 79 -1.48 -0.31 -6.16
CA VAL A 79 -1.68 0.26 -4.84
C VAL A 79 -2.31 -0.82 -3.97
N SER A 80 -1.53 -1.31 -3.02
CA SER A 80 -1.90 -2.45 -2.17
C SER A 80 -1.82 -2.03 -0.70
N PRO A 81 -2.95 -1.69 -0.07
CA PRO A 81 -2.99 -1.47 1.37
C PRO A 81 -2.63 -2.75 2.14
N SER A 82 -2.13 -2.60 3.35
CA SER A 82 -1.98 -3.69 4.30
C SER A 82 -3.35 -4.15 4.81
N GLU A 83 -3.39 -5.28 5.48
CA GLU A 83 -4.64 -5.79 6.06
C GLU A 83 -5.21 -4.84 7.11
N SER A 84 -4.36 -4.24 7.95
CA SER A 84 -4.76 -3.24 8.95
C SER A 84 -5.31 -1.97 8.29
N GLU A 85 -4.71 -1.50 7.20
CA GLU A 85 -5.21 -0.39 6.41
C GLU A 85 -6.57 -0.73 5.76
N LEU A 86 -6.74 -1.94 5.21
CA LEU A 86 -8.02 -2.38 4.64
C LEU A 86 -9.13 -2.46 5.69
N ARG A 87 -8.82 -2.84 6.92
CA ARG A 87 -9.79 -2.83 8.03
C ARG A 87 -10.22 -1.40 8.40
N ALA A 88 -9.33 -0.42 8.27
CA ALA A 88 -9.67 0.99 8.49
C ALA A 88 -10.53 1.59 7.37
N MET A 89 -10.51 1.00 6.16
CA MET A 89 -11.29 1.49 5.02
C MET A 89 -12.77 1.13 5.06
N GLY A 90 -13.17 0.09 5.80
CA GLY A 90 -14.57 -0.33 5.92
C GLY A 90 -14.72 -1.79 6.36
N ASN A 91 -15.96 -2.21 6.57
CA ASN A 91 -16.28 -3.56 7.05
C ASN A 91 -16.60 -4.53 5.90
N THR A 92 -17.25 -4.06 4.84
CA THR A 92 -17.64 -4.86 3.68
C THR A 92 -16.69 -4.66 2.51
N GLU A 93 -16.68 -5.60 1.55
CA GLU A 93 -15.91 -5.45 0.31
C GLU A 93 -16.31 -4.20 -0.48
N GLN A 94 -17.61 -3.89 -0.52
CA GLN A 94 -18.12 -2.71 -1.22
C GLN A 94 -17.66 -1.42 -0.57
N GLU A 95 -17.74 -1.31 0.77
CA GLU A 95 -17.24 -0.14 1.51
C GLU A 95 -15.74 0.05 1.27
N LYS A 96 -14.95 -1.02 1.31
CA LYS A 96 -13.51 -0.98 1.05
C LYS A 96 -13.21 -0.56 -0.40
N ALA A 97 -13.99 -1.05 -1.37
CA ALA A 97 -13.83 -0.68 -2.77
C ALA A 97 -14.11 0.80 -3.01
N GLU A 98 -15.20 1.34 -2.45
CA GLU A 98 -15.53 2.76 -2.54
C GLU A 98 -14.48 3.62 -1.81
N ALA A 99 -14.02 3.19 -0.64
CA ALA A 99 -12.96 3.86 0.10
C ALA A 99 -11.64 3.87 -0.70
N MET A 100 -11.30 2.78 -1.40
CA MET A 100 -10.14 2.70 -2.28
C MET A 100 -10.26 3.68 -3.45
N LYS A 101 -11.40 3.72 -4.14
CA LYS A 101 -11.63 4.69 -5.22
C LYS A 101 -11.50 6.13 -4.71
N ARG A 102 -12.09 6.41 -3.54
CA ARG A 102 -11.98 7.70 -2.89
C ARG A 102 -10.53 8.07 -2.60
N TYR A 103 -9.74 7.14 -2.03
CA TYR A 103 -8.32 7.34 -1.78
C TYR A 103 -7.53 7.62 -3.06
N ILE A 104 -7.78 6.84 -4.12
CA ILE A 104 -7.11 7.06 -5.42
C ILE A 104 -7.44 8.45 -5.97
N ARG A 105 -8.70 8.88 -5.92
CA ARG A 105 -9.17 10.17 -6.46
C ARG A 105 -8.71 11.37 -5.64
N GLU A 106 -8.82 11.30 -4.30
CA GLU A 106 -8.62 12.44 -3.41
C GLU A 106 -7.17 12.57 -2.91
N VAL A 107 -6.38 11.48 -2.94
CA VAL A 107 -5.02 11.46 -2.40
C VAL A 107 -4.00 11.07 -3.46
N PHE A 108 -4.07 9.84 -3.97
CA PHE A 108 -3.00 9.28 -4.78
C PHE A 108 -2.79 10.04 -6.10
N ILE A 109 -3.84 10.29 -6.87
CA ILE A 109 -3.74 10.98 -8.16
C ILE A 109 -3.35 12.46 -8.01
N PRO A 110 -3.88 13.23 -7.03
CA PRO A 110 -3.38 14.57 -6.75
C PRO A 110 -1.89 14.61 -6.40
N GLU A 111 -1.41 13.71 -5.52
CA GLU A 111 0.01 13.65 -5.17
C GLU A 111 0.88 13.17 -6.36
N TYR A 112 0.38 12.24 -7.16
CA TYR A 112 1.03 11.83 -8.42
C TYR A 112 1.18 13.00 -9.39
N ALA A 113 0.14 13.83 -9.56
CA ALA A 113 0.17 15.01 -10.42
C ALA A 113 1.18 16.06 -9.94
N LYS A 114 1.13 16.40 -8.65
CA LYS A 114 2.05 17.37 -8.00
C LYS A 114 3.50 16.97 -8.16
N ASN A 115 3.78 15.66 -8.06
CA ASN A 115 5.14 15.14 -8.05
C ASN A 115 5.90 15.28 -9.38
N PHE A 116 5.22 15.66 -10.46
CA PHE A 116 5.88 16.05 -11.73
C PHE A 116 6.48 17.47 -11.69
N ASN A 117 6.17 18.29 -10.71
CA ASN A 117 6.61 19.69 -10.60
C ASN A 117 6.32 20.54 -11.86
N LYS A 118 5.18 20.30 -12.51
CA LYS A 118 4.74 20.96 -13.75
C LYS A 118 3.45 21.77 -13.60
N GLY A 119 3.02 22.01 -12.35
CA GLY A 119 1.76 22.69 -12.07
C GLY A 119 0.55 21.90 -12.59
N LEU A 120 0.57 20.58 -12.41
CA LEU A 120 -0.52 19.69 -12.78
C LEU A 120 -1.43 19.45 -11.59
N SER A 121 -2.70 19.26 -11.88
CA SER A 121 -3.73 18.79 -10.95
C SER A 121 -4.16 17.36 -11.31
N GLU A 122 -5.00 16.77 -10.47
CA GLU A 122 -5.65 15.48 -10.75
C GLU A 122 -6.43 15.48 -12.07
N ALA A 123 -7.04 16.62 -12.44
CA ALA A 123 -7.78 16.77 -13.69
C ALA A 123 -6.90 16.66 -14.96
N ASP A 124 -5.59 16.88 -14.81
CA ASP A 124 -4.63 16.73 -15.92
C ASP A 124 -4.18 15.29 -16.13
N ILE A 125 -4.44 14.39 -15.18
CA ILE A 125 -3.99 13.01 -15.23
C ILE A 125 -5.06 12.11 -15.88
N LYS A 126 -4.71 11.48 -17.00
CA LYS A 126 -5.57 10.47 -17.62
C LYS A 126 -5.23 9.10 -17.05
N PHE A 127 -6.14 8.55 -16.25
CA PHE A 127 -5.97 7.23 -15.64
C PHE A 127 -7.28 6.45 -15.60
N TYR A 128 -7.16 5.14 -15.45
CA TYR A 128 -8.23 4.24 -15.10
C TYR A 128 -7.75 3.28 -14.03
N GLY A 129 -8.60 3.04 -13.04
CA GLY A 129 -8.35 2.11 -11.96
C GLY A 129 -9.27 0.90 -12.03
N LYS A 130 -8.82 -0.21 -11.49
CA LYS A 130 -9.58 -1.44 -11.31
C LYS A 130 -9.29 -2.01 -9.93
N ILE A 131 -10.35 -2.31 -9.18
CA ILE A 131 -10.22 -2.95 -7.88
C ILE A 131 -10.16 -4.46 -8.08
N HIS A 132 -9.20 -5.12 -7.43
CA HIS A 132 -9.11 -6.55 -7.24
C HIS A 132 -9.34 -6.86 -5.78
N PHE A 133 -10.13 -7.89 -5.51
CA PHE A 133 -10.56 -8.29 -4.16
C PHE A 133 -9.68 -9.40 -3.60
N ASP A 134 -9.17 -10.27 -4.48
CA ASP A 134 -8.43 -11.46 -4.11
C ASP A 134 -6.97 -11.42 -4.64
N ARG A 135 -6.10 -12.17 -3.99
CA ARG A 135 -4.74 -12.41 -4.45
C ARG A 135 -4.38 -13.87 -4.24
N SER A 136 -4.25 -14.61 -5.32
CA SER A 136 -4.10 -16.07 -5.35
C SER A 136 -2.88 -16.65 -4.59
N ARG A 137 -1.96 -15.81 -4.10
CA ARG A 137 -0.73 -16.21 -3.42
C ARG A 137 -0.50 -15.50 -2.08
N SER A 138 -1.55 -15.01 -1.46
CA SER A 138 -1.45 -14.36 -0.16
C SER A 138 -2.16 -15.18 0.90
N ASP A 139 -1.54 -15.35 2.04
CA ASP A 139 -2.13 -16.00 3.22
C ASP A 139 -2.96 -15.01 4.06
N ASN A 140 -3.00 -13.73 3.68
CA ASN A 140 -3.80 -12.72 4.37
C ASN A 140 -5.29 -12.94 4.14
N GLU A 141 -6.11 -12.64 5.13
CA GLU A 141 -7.57 -12.68 5.05
C GLU A 141 -8.12 -11.60 4.09
N LEU A 142 -7.50 -10.42 4.10
CA LEU A 142 -7.88 -9.30 3.25
C LEU A 142 -6.77 -8.98 2.25
N ASN A 143 -7.09 -9.01 0.97
CA ASN A 143 -6.10 -8.88 -0.11
C ASN A 143 -6.49 -7.85 -1.18
N MET A 144 -7.51 -7.02 -0.91
CA MET A 144 -7.96 -6.01 -1.86
C MET A 144 -6.83 -5.05 -2.25
N HIS A 145 -6.72 -4.78 -3.54
CA HIS A 145 -5.73 -3.87 -4.11
C HIS A 145 -6.26 -3.20 -5.37
N CYS A 146 -5.64 -2.11 -5.77
CA CYS A 146 -6.02 -1.37 -6.96
C CYS A 146 -4.91 -1.44 -8.02
N HIS A 147 -5.28 -1.80 -9.23
CA HIS A 147 -4.45 -1.63 -10.42
C HIS A 147 -4.83 -0.34 -11.12
N LEU A 148 -3.84 0.47 -11.44
CA LEU A 148 -4.00 1.70 -12.22
C LEU A 148 -3.28 1.56 -13.55
N ILE A 149 -3.94 2.00 -14.64
CA ILE A 149 -3.31 2.29 -15.91
C ILE A 149 -3.31 3.81 -16.08
N VAL A 150 -2.12 4.40 -16.16
CA VAL A 150 -1.96 5.85 -16.27
C VAL A 150 -1.32 6.19 -17.61
N SER A 151 -1.95 7.07 -18.37
CA SER A 151 -1.41 7.51 -19.65
C SER A 151 -0.10 8.30 -19.45
N ARG A 152 0.85 8.10 -20.35
CA ARG A 152 2.06 8.92 -20.40
C ARG A 152 1.81 10.36 -20.85
N LYS A 153 0.66 10.62 -21.43
CA LYS A 153 0.23 11.97 -21.82
C LYS A 153 -0.81 12.47 -20.86
N ASP A 154 -0.78 13.77 -20.61
CA ASP A 154 -1.81 14.45 -19.85
C ASP A 154 -3.21 14.31 -20.49
N GLN A 155 -4.25 14.71 -19.79
CA GLN A 155 -5.63 14.64 -20.28
C GLN A 155 -5.82 15.44 -21.59
N ALA A 156 -5.10 16.56 -21.75
CA ALA A 156 -5.11 17.36 -22.96
C ALA A 156 -4.27 16.81 -24.10
N ASN A 157 -3.59 15.67 -23.91
CA ASN A 157 -2.70 15.02 -24.88
C ASN A 157 -1.50 15.90 -25.33
N LYS A 158 -1.03 16.81 -24.48
CA LYS A 158 0.03 17.79 -24.79
C LYS A 158 1.34 17.50 -24.03
N LYS A 159 1.29 17.33 -22.70
CA LYS A 159 2.49 17.18 -21.87
C LYS A 159 2.88 15.70 -21.74
N LYS A 160 4.18 15.39 -21.80
CA LYS A 160 4.73 14.06 -21.46
C LYS A 160 4.90 13.92 -19.95
N LEU A 161 4.40 12.84 -19.38
CA LEU A 161 4.48 12.46 -17.98
C LEU A 161 5.29 11.15 -17.87
N SER A 162 6.44 11.18 -17.22
CA SER A 162 7.36 10.03 -17.16
C SER A 162 7.78 9.78 -15.71
N PRO A 163 7.03 8.94 -14.96
CA PRO A 163 7.31 8.69 -13.55
C PRO A 163 8.53 7.81 -13.29
N LEU A 164 9.03 7.12 -14.34
CA LEU A 164 10.18 6.22 -14.22
C LEU A 164 11.52 6.88 -14.62
N THR A 165 11.51 8.12 -15.07
CA THR A 165 12.74 8.85 -15.37
C THR A 165 13.31 9.46 -14.11
N ASN A 166 14.42 8.90 -13.61
CA ASN A 166 15.21 9.47 -12.52
C ASN A 166 15.95 10.72 -12.99
N HIS A 167 15.27 11.86 -13.06
CA HIS A 167 15.89 13.16 -13.28
C HIS A 167 15.94 13.98 -11.98
N LYS A 168 15.92 13.30 -10.84
CA LYS A 168 16.13 13.94 -9.54
C LYS A 168 17.53 14.55 -9.56
N ASP A 169 17.62 15.85 -9.39
CA ASP A 169 18.87 16.61 -9.19
C ASP A 169 19.93 16.54 -10.31
N THR A 170 19.58 16.33 -11.55
CA THR A 170 20.53 16.53 -12.64
C THR A 170 20.85 18.02 -12.75
N LYS A 171 22.00 18.43 -12.20
CA LYS A 171 22.51 19.82 -12.25
C LYS A 171 22.63 20.37 -13.67
N ASN A 172 22.70 19.50 -14.68
CA ASN A 172 22.96 19.82 -16.08
C ASN A 172 21.80 19.47 -17.04
N GLY A 173 20.63 19.04 -16.52
CA GLY A 173 19.48 18.70 -17.37
C GLY A 173 18.56 19.88 -17.61
N VAL A 174 17.92 19.90 -18.79
CA VAL A 174 16.90 20.89 -19.18
C VAL A 174 15.64 20.81 -18.26
N ILE A 175 15.48 19.72 -17.53
CA ILE A 175 14.34 19.48 -16.63
C ILE A 175 14.88 19.49 -15.19
N LYS A 176 14.73 20.62 -14.52
CA LYS A 176 14.91 20.70 -13.07
C LYS A 176 13.72 20.05 -12.38
N GLY A 177 13.97 19.11 -11.46
CA GLY A 177 12.94 18.45 -10.68
C GLY A 177 12.25 17.32 -11.46
N GLY A 178 12.84 16.16 -11.53
CA GLY A 178 12.21 14.95 -12.02
C GLY A 178 11.20 14.40 -11.03
N PHE A 179 10.48 13.35 -11.42
CA PHE A 179 9.51 12.65 -10.59
C PHE A 179 10.20 11.97 -9.39
N ASP A 180 9.82 12.34 -8.16
CA ASP A 180 10.36 11.77 -6.94
C ASP A 180 9.42 10.68 -6.39
N ARG A 181 9.79 9.42 -6.60
CA ARG A 181 8.99 8.27 -6.13
C ARG A 181 8.96 8.14 -4.62
N VAL A 182 10.04 8.48 -3.94
CA VAL A 182 10.12 8.43 -2.48
C VAL A 182 9.14 9.43 -1.89
N ASN A 183 9.17 10.67 -2.39
CA ASN A 183 8.20 11.69 -1.97
C ASN A 183 6.75 11.27 -2.27
N LEU A 184 6.48 10.68 -3.46
CA LEU A 184 5.14 10.19 -3.78
C LEU A 184 4.66 9.17 -2.75
N PHE A 185 5.48 8.20 -2.40
CA PHE A 185 5.09 7.12 -1.48
C PHE A 185 4.83 7.67 -0.07
N GLN A 186 5.68 8.58 0.41
CA GLN A 186 5.47 9.25 1.70
C GLN A 186 4.19 10.09 1.72
N GLN A 187 3.96 10.91 0.69
CA GLN A 187 2.75 11.76 0.63
C GLN A 187 1.47 10.95 0.46
N ALA A 188 1.53 9.86 -0.31
CA ALA A 188 0.40 8.95 -0.49
C ALA A 188 0.04 8.24 0.83
N GLU A 189 1.04 7.78 1.59
CA GLU A 189 0.86 7.17 2.91
C GLU A 189 0.28 8.17 3.92
N GLN A 190 0.89 9.34 4.06
CA GLN A 190 0.39 10.38 4.96
C GLN A 190 -1.01 10.86 4.59
N GLY A 191 -1.32 10.90 3.28
CA GLY A 191 -2.64 11.22 2.79
C GLY A 191 -3.68 10.15 3.13
N PHE A 192 -3.29 8.88 3.10
CA PHE A 192 -4.12 7.77 3.58
C PHE A 192 -4.46 7.94 5.06
N ASP A 193 -3.44 8.19 5.88
CA ASP A 193 -3.60 8.34 7.32
C ASP A 193 -4.54 9.50 7.66
N ARG A 194 -4.42 10.63 6.96
CA ARG A 194 -5.33 11.77 7.13
C ARG A 194 -6.77 11.46 6.67
N LEU A 195 -6.92 10.75 5.53
CA LEU A 195 -8.24 10.49 4.95
C LEU A 195 -9.07 9.54 5.80
N PHE A 196 -8.43 8.51 6.39
CA PHE A 196 -9.10 7.47 7.16
C PHE A 196 -8.91 7.62 8.68
N GLY A 197 -8.19 8.64 9.15
CA GLY A 197 -7.86 8.78 10.56
C GLY A 197 -7.02 7.61 11.08
N TYR A 198 -6.17 7.02 10.22
CA TYR A 198 -5.38 5.84 10.53
C TYR A 198 -4.17 6.21 11.40
N ASN A 199 -4.07 5.57 12.56
CA ASN A 199 -2.94 5.77 13.47
C ASN A 199 -1.82 4.76 13.16
N ARG A 200 -0.97 5.11 12.20
CA ARG A 200 0.11 4.27 11.72
C ARG A 200 1.18 4.09 12.79
N GLN A 201 1.56 2.85 13.04
CA GLN A 201 2.72 2.55 13.85
C GLN A 201 4.00 2.86 13.07
N LEU A 202 5.07 3.26 13.75
CA LEU A 202 6.34 3.61 13.11
C LEU A 202 6.86 2.47 12.21
N SER A 203 6.80 1.23 12.68
CA SER A 203 7.22 0.03 11.92
C SER A 203 6.40 -0.26 10.66
N GLU A 204 5.19 0.28 10.54
CA GLU A 204 4.34 0.14 9.35
C GLU A 204 4.61 1.25 8.32
N SER A 205 5.41 2.27 8.66
CA SER A 205 5.64 3.43 7.81
C SER A 205 6.57 3.10 6.63
N PHE A 206 6.34 3.80 5.51
CA PHE A 206 7.25 3.74 4.36
C PHE A 206 8.66 4.22 4.73
N GLU A 207 8.78 5.23 5.58
CA GLU A 207 10.06 5.77 6.04
C GLU A 207 10.86 4.70 6.80
N TYR A 208 10.23 3.99 7.74
CA TYR A 208 10.84 2.88 8.46
C TYR A 208 11.34 1.80 7.49
N ALA A 209 10.45 1.31 6.62
CA ALA A 209 10.79 0.26 5.66
C ALA A 209 11.91 0.69 4.69
N ASN A 210 11.90 1.94 4.23
CA ASN A 210 12.91 2.48 3.32
C ASN A 210 14.26 2.67 4.02
N THR A 211 14.29 3.17 5.25
CA THR A 211 15.51 3.34 6.04
C THR A 211 16.11 1.99 6.43
N MET A 212 15.29 1.03 6.86
CA MET A 212 15.77 -0.33 7.16
C MET A 212 16.38 -1.04 5.95
N LYS A 213 15.93 -0.71 4.74
CA LYS A 213 16.45 -1.30 3.50
C LYS A 213 17.66 -0.56 2.91
N ASN A 214 17.65 0.76 2.95
CA ASN A 214 18.55 1.60 2.16
C ASN A 214 19.36 2.60 3.03
N GLY A 215 19.00 2.78 4.29
CA GLY A 215 19.64 3.70 5.20
C GLY A 215 20.99 3.22 5.71
N SER A 216 21.77 4.13 6.28
CA SER A 216 23.00 3.82 7.00
C SER A 216 22.71 3.06 8.29
N VAL A 217 23.71 2.34 8.81
CA VAL A 217 23.57 1.61 10.08
C VAL A 217 23.16 2.54 11.23
N SER A 218 23.67 3.77 11.26
CA SER A 218 23.29 4.76 12.28
C SER A 218 21.81 5.13 12.21
N GLU A 219 21.28 5.42 11.01
CA GLU A 219 19.86 5.72 10.79
C GLU A 219 18.95 4.53 11.15
N GLN A 220 19.37 3.32 10.84
CA GLN A 220 18.64 2.10 11.21
C GLN A 220 18.55 1.93 12.74
N ILE A 221 19.66 2.16 13.45
CA ILE A 221 19.69 2.05 14.92
C ILE A 221 18.81 3.14 15.55
N GLU A 222 18.92 4.39 15.11
CA GLU A 222 18.10 5.49 15.62
C GLU A 222 16.60 5.19 15.47
N LEU A 223 16.19 4.67 14.33
CA LEU A 223 14.80 4.34 14.05
C LEU A 223 14.28 3.17 14.90
N GLN A 224 15.12 2.13 15.12
CA GLN A 224 14.79 1.03 16.01
C GLN A 224 14.67 1.48 17.47
N GLU A 225 15.52 2.40 17.93
CA GLU A 225 15.41 2.98 19.26
C GLU A 225 14.11 3.80 19.43
N GLN A 226 13.67 4.52 18.39
CA GLN A 226 12.39 5.21 18.40
C GLN A 226 11.22 4.24 18.51
N GLU A 227 11.19 3.18 17.70
CA GLU A 227 10.16 2.14 17.75
C GLU A 227 10.04 1.52 19.15
N LEU A 228 11.18 1.20 19.79
CA LEU A 228 11.22 0.68 21.15
C LEU A 228 10.69 1.67 22.20
N LYS A 229 10.88 2.96 22.00
CA LYS A 229 10.34 4.00 22.91
C LYS A 229 8.83 4.14 22.76
N GLU A 230 8.31 4.16 21.51
CA GLU A 230 6.88 4.25 21.23
C GLU A 230 6.13 3.02 21.76
N THR A 231 6.67 1.83 21.53
CA THR A 231 6.10 0.57 22.05
C THR A 231 6.02 0.58 23.58
N LYS A 232 7.05 1.04 24.27
CA LYS A 232 7.05 1.15 25.76
C LYS A 232 6.02 2.17 26.26
N GLN A 233 5.85 3.29 25.55
CA GLN A 233 4.86 4.31 25.92
C GLN A 233 3.42 3.79 25.75
N HIS A 234 3.16 3.00 24.71
CA HIS A 234 1.86 2.37 24.48
C HIS A 234 1.51 1.40 25.62
N PHE A 235 2.44 0.51 25.99
CA PHE A 235 2.25 -0.42 27.11
C PHE A 235 2.01 0.27 28.46
N THR A 236 2.68 1.39 28.72
CA THR A 236 2.48 2.15 29.98
C THR A 236 1.20 2.97 29.98
N GLY A 237 0.68 3.35 28.80
CA GLY A 237 -0.57 4.07 28.63
C GLY A 237 -1.81 3.20 28.80
N GLU A 238 -1.78 1.96 28.35
CA GLU A 238 -2.89 0.99 28.50
C GLU A 238 -3.04 0.51 29.94
N ASN A 239 -1.93 0.21 30.61
CA ASN A 239 -1.96 -0.16 32.03
C ASN A 239 -2.52 0.94 32.96
N LYS A 240 -2.41 2.23 32.57
CA LYS A 240 -3.05 3.32 33.32
C LYS A 240 -4.55 3.41 33.09
N LYS A 241 -5.08 2.99 31.94
CA LYS A 241 -6.53 2.99 31.67
C LYS A 241 -7.25 1.84 32.34
N GLU A 242 -6.63 0.65 32.45
CA GLU A 242 -7.22 -0.49 33.16
C GLU A 242 -7.29 -0.28 34.68
N VAL A 243 -6.29 0.38 35.29
CA VAL A 243 -6.26 0.70 36.72
C VAL A 243 -7.33 1.75 37.08
N PHE A 244 -7.76 2.62 36.15
CA PHE A 244 -8.82 3.61 36.43
C PHE A 244 -10.24 3.04 36.29
N GLN A 245 -10.45 1.91 35.61
CA GLN A 245 -11.75 1.27 35.49
C GLN A 245 -12.03 0.21 36.58
N SER A 246 -11.01 -0.24 37.31
CA SER A 246 -11.19 -1.18 38.44
C SER A 246 -11.34 -0.52 39.80
N GLY A 247 -11.31 0.81 39.90
CA GLY A 247 -11.31 1.58 41.13
C GLY A 247 -12.68 1.93 41.72
N GLU A 248 -13.81 1.55 41.12
CA GLU A 248 -15.15 1.97 41.55
C GLU A 248 -16.09 0.84 42.06
N LYS A 249 -15.59 -0.35 42.32
CA LYS A 249 -16.41 -1.39 42.96
C LYS A 249 -15.60 -2.22 43.94
N GLU A 250 -15.22 -1.69 45.07
CA GLU A 250 -15.00 -2.45 46.29
C GLU A 250 -15.02 -1.52 47.50
N ASN A 251 -16.20 -1.35 48.01
CA ASN A 251 -16.36 -0.99 49.40
C ASN A 251 -17.39 -1.96 50.06
N MET A 252 -17.02 -2.52 51.18
CA MET A 252 -17.74 -3.42 52.08
C MET A 252 -17.65 -4.92 51.75
N ILE A 253 -16.77 -5.62 52.45
CA ILE A 253 -17.13 -6.52 53.53
C ILE A 253 -15.86 -6.92 54.28
N SER A 254 -15.91 -6.68 55.59
CA SER A 254 -14.88 -6.98 56.59
C SER A 254 -15.01 -8.40 57.13
N CYS A 255 -13.87 -8.90 57.66
CA CYS A 255 -13.69 -9.93 58.70
C CYS A 255 -13.62 -11.41 58.28
N ASN A 256 -12.58 -12.07 58.52
CA ASN A 256 -11.97 -12.82 59.61
C ASN A 256 -11.11 -13.99 59.11
N ILE A 257 -9.85 -13.97 59.45
CA ILE A 257 -9.02 -14.93 60.21
C ILE A 257 -9.28 -16.44 59.95
N ASP A 258 -8.33 -17.18 59.40
CA ASP A 258 -7.40 -17.97 60.18
C ASP A 258 -6.35 -18.75 59.34
N SER A 259 -5.22 -18.85 59.95
CA SER A 259 -4.02 -19.57 59.64
C SER A 259 -4.17 -21.08 59.39
N LYS A 260 -3.36 -21.67 58.51
CA LYS A 260 -2.34 -22.69 58.79
C LYS A 260 -1.71 -23.37 57.59
N GLN A 261 -0.38 -23.35 57.65
CA GLN A 261 0.60 -24.43 57.39
C GLN A 261 0.83 -25.00 55.97
N ASN A 262 2.03 -24.70 55.56
CA ASN A 262 3.10 -25.61 55.12
C ASN A 262 2.72 -26.93 54.44
N GLU A 263 3.24 -27.13 53.20
CA GLU A 263 4.17 -28.24 53.02
C GLU A 263 4.97 -28.04 51.72
N LYS A 264 6.28 -28.35 51.84
CA LYS A 264 7.29 -28.45 50.80
C LYS A 264 7.06 -29.72 49.99
N HIS A 265 7.22 -29.66 48.70
CA HIS A 265 7.97 -30.73 47.98
C HIS A 265 8.69 -30.23 46.74
N SER A 266 9.88 -30.72 46.64
CA SER A 266 10.95 -30.39 45.73
C SER A 266 10.93 -31.24 44.44
N PHE A 267 11.63 -30.67 43.45
CA PHE A 267 12.35 -31.31 42.32
C PHE A 267 11.55 -32.08 41.26
N ASN A 268 11.60 -31.64 40.00
CA ASN A 268 12.42 -32.34 39.01
C ASN A 268 12.72 -31.46 37.78
N GLN A 269 13.98 -31.56 37.36
CA GLN A 269 14.56 -31.04 36.13
C GLN A 269 14.01 -31.79 34.92
N GLY A 270 13.77 -31.05 33.85
CA GLY A 270 13.56 -31.62 32.52
C GLY A 270 13.89 -30.57 31.46
N SER A 271 15.14 -30.60 31.08
CA SER A 271 15.69 -29.89 29.92
C SER A 271 15.01 -30.37 28.62
N ASN A 272 14.49 -29.46 27.81
CA ASN A 272 14.55 -29.64 26.36
C ASN A 272 14.59 -28.27 25.65
N ALA A 273 15.73 -28.03 25.07
CA ALA A 273 15.97 -27.00 24.08
C ALA A 273 15.21 -27.38 22.79
N ASN A 274 14.42 -26.47 22.27
CA ASN A 274 14.16 -26.45 20.85
C ASN A 274 14.34 -25.01 20.34
N SER A 275 15.44 -24.89 19.65
CA SER A 275 15.78 -23.77 18.80
C SER A 275 14.89 -23.81 17.56
N ASP A 276 13.94 -22.91 17.42
CA ASP A 276 13.31 -22.65 16.14
C ASP A 276 14.04 -21.49 15.45
N SER A 277 14.78 -21.91 14.44
CA SER A 277 15.49 -21.08 13.50
C SER A 277 14.50 -20.31 12.62
N CYS A 278 14.61 -18.99 12.69
CA CYS A 278 14.00 -18.05 11.76
C CYS A 278 14.55 -18.32 10.34
N LEU A 279 13.73 -18.90 9.47
CA LEU A 279 14.05 -19.08 8.06
C LEU A 279 13.85 -17.77 7.31
N LEU A 280 14.97 -17.14 7.01
CA LEU A 280 15.06 -16.06 6.02
C LEU A 280 14.70 -16.62 4.64
N TYR A 281 13.59 -16.18 4.08
CA TYR A 281 13.22 -16.43 2.69
C TYR A 281 14.10 -15.58 1.78
N THR A 282 15.12 -16.18 1.20
CA THR A 282 15.83 -15.65 0.05
C THR A 282 15.18 -16.18 -1.22
N SER A 283 14.56 -15.29 -2.01
CA SER A 283 14.12 -15.61 -3.36
C SER A 283 15.31 -15.91 -4.26
N PRO A 284 15.32 -17.03 -5.00
CA PRO A 284 16.37 -17.30 -5.98
C PRO A 284 16.20 -16.39 -7.20
N SER A 285 17.30 -15.76 -7.60
CA SER A 285 17.44 -15.01 -8.85
C SER A 285 17.38 -15.98 -10.05
N PRO A 286 16.61 -15.68 -11.11
CA PRO A 286 16.66 -16.48 -12.33
C PRO A 286 17.83 -16.05 -13.19
N ARG A 287 18.97 -16.67 -13.02
CA ARG A 287 20.00 -16.82 -14.03
C ARG A 287 20.49 -18.23 -13.96
N ASP A 288 19.99 -19.04 -14.90
CA ASP A 288 20.69 -20.12 -15.59
C ASP A 288 19.65 -20.99 -16.33
N ARG A 289 19.37 -20.62 -17.56
CA ARG A 289 19.34 -21.45 -18.78
C ARG A 289 18.84 -20.65 -19.97
#